data_724c680312834d13c5a6407235f4695b
#
_entry.id   724c680312834d13c5a6407235f4695b
#
_cell.length_a   1.000
_cell.length_b   1.000
_cell.length_c   1.000
_cell.angle_alpha   90.00
_cell.angle_beta   90.00
_cell.angle_gamma   90.00
#
_symmetry.space_group_name_H-M   'P 1'
#
loop_
_entity.id
_entity.type
_entity.pdbx_description
1 polymer ?
#
loop_
_entity_poly.entity_id
_entity_poly.type
_entity_poly.pdbx_seq_one_letter_code
_entity_poly.pdbx_strand_id
1 'polypeptide(L)'
;KIFGPGGVQIKTQGSAELKLGANTTSVDNPTLPLRYRNTFGFDFDEKINVSVNGKVGDKMDMTLNYNTEATFDVDSKDLKLTYEGKEDEIIKLIEAGNISMPTNLSLVRGASSLFGARVDMQFGKLKLQTVLSRKNSTTSSVKSSGGNQVTNFELSAAEYEENRHFFLSHFFRDNYDRSMAQLPNITSGIKINRIEVWVTNKTGATTNTRNIIAFTDLGESEHISNPMWAGNGQSNPQNASNNLYNTITTTYAAARDISLATQTLDAIAGFAGGDDYEKLENARKLNSTDYTVNSALGYISLKTTLQTDQVLAVAYEYTYRGVNYQVGEFSTDVKDNSQALIVKALKNTSNVPAMGNWDLMMKNVYSLGATRVQKDRFRLDVKILSDTTGVYLNYLPEENLKNTPLIRLMNLDRLDNNNKTNPNGYFDFVDGYTIDSSTGRIFFPSAEPFGEFLREKIGNDAVADRYV
;
A
#
# COMPACT_ATOMS: atom_id res chain seq x y z
N LYS A 1 -36.57 -31.52 -9.92
CA LYS A 1 -35.54 -30.45 -10.10
C LYS A 1 -34.86 -30.28 -8.74
N ILE A 2 -33.56 -30.60 -8.64
CA ILE A 2 -32.80 -30.64 -7.39
C ILE A 2 -32.60 -29.22 -6.80
N PHE A 3 -32.46 -28.21 -7.66
CA PHE A 3 -32.07 -26.84 -7.23
C PHE A 3 -33.24 -25.84 -7.15
N GLY A 4 -34.49 -26.28 -7.24
CA GLY A 4 -35.65 -25.41 -7.22
C GLY A 4 -35.91 -24.63 -8.51
N PRO A 5 -36.98 -23.77 -8.56
CA PRO A 5 -37.20 -22.84 -9.65
C PRO A 5 -36.20 -21.67 -9.54
N GLY A 6 -35.67 -21.25 -10.65
CA GLY A 6 -34.75 -20.11 -10.75
C GLY A 6 -33.59 -20.38 -11.71
N GLY A 7 -32.97 -19.33 -12.18
CA GLY A 7 -31.79 -19.38 -13.05
C GLY A 7 -30.49 -19.44 -12.24
N VAL A 8 -29.37 -19.44 -12.92
CA VAL A 8 -28.04 -19.27 -12.34
C VAL A 8 -27.68 -17.79 -12.38
N GLN A 9 -27.41 -17.22 -11.22
CA GLN A 9 -26.91 -15.86 -11.08
C GLN A 9 -25.51 -15.92 -10.48
N ILE A 10 -24.51 -15.42 -11.19
CA ILE A 10 -23.13 -15.35 -10.72
C ILE A 10 -22.68 -13.90 -10.83
N LYS A 11 -22.20 -13.34 -9.71
CA LYS A 11 -21.55 -12.04 -9.65
C LYS A 11 -20.10 -12.26 -9.30
N THR A 12 -19.21 -11.85 -10.19
CA THR A 12 -17.77 -11.89 -9.97
C THR A 12 -17.25 -10.49 -9.80
N GLN A 13 -16.36 -10.30 -8.84
CA GLN A 13 -15.65 -9.05 -8.61
C GLN A 13 -14.23 -9.39 -8.19
N GLY A 14 -13.24 -8.70 -8.75
CA GLY A 14 -11.88 -8.93 -8.35
C GLY A 14 -10.87 -8.25 -9.25
N SER A 15 -9.62 -8.37 -8.84
CA SER A 15 -8.44 -7.91 -9.56
C SER A 15 -7.41 -9.02 -9.63
N ALA A 16 -6.61 -9.02 -10.67
CA ALA A 16 -5.47 -9.90 -10.82
C ALA A 16 -4.30 -9.07 -11.36
N GLU A 17 -3.20 -9.10 -10.67
CA GLU A 17 -1.93 -8.52 -11.10
C GLU A 17 -0.92 -9.62 -11.28
N LEU A 18 -0.24 -9.61 -12.41
CA LEU A 18 0.85 -10.52 -12.72
C LEU A 18 2.10 -9.67 -12.95
N LYS A 19 3.12 -9.85 -12.11
CA LYS A 19 4.43 -9.25 -12.31
C LYS A 19 5.35 -10.30 -12.90
N LEU A 20 5.89 -9.99 -14.06
CA LEU A 20 6.88 -10.82 -14.76
C LEU A 20 8.20 -10.04 -14.76
N GLY A 21 9.23 -10.63 -14.18
CA GLY A 21 10.55 -10.04 -14.11
C GLY A 21 11.62 -11.03 -14.56
N ALA A 22 12.75 -10.48 -14.97
CA ALA A 22 13.97 -11.27 -15.20
C ALA A 22 15.08 -10.64 -14.38
N ASN A 23 15.73 -11.43 -13.56
CA ASN A 23 16.86 -11.02 -12.74
C ASN A 23 18.14 -11.70 -13.27
N THR A 24 19.12 -10.88 -13.64
CA THR A 24 20.42 -11.37 -14.08
C THR A 24 21.48 -10.84 -13.14
N THR A 25 22.22 -11.74 -12.52
CA THR A 25 23.35 -11.39 -11.66
C THR A 25 24.63 -11.82 -12.33
N SER A 26 25.56 -10.85 -12.49
CA SER A 26 26.92 -11.12 -12.97
C SER A 26 27.91 -10.71 -11.89
N VAL A 27 28.68 -11.66 -11.38
CA VAL A 27 29.67 -11.45 -10.29
C VAL A 27 31.04 -11.74 -10.81
N ASP A 28 31.92 -10.73 -10.82
CA ASP A 28 33.34 -10.90 -11.20
C ASP A 28 34.17 -11.30 -9.98
N ASN A 29 33.95 -12.53 -9.48
CA ASN A 29 34.71 -13.09 -8.38
C ASN A 29 35.51 -14.29 -8.85
N PRO A 30 36.88 -14.20 -8.91
CA PRO A 30 37.75 -15.28 -9.33
C PRO A 30 37.62 -16.56 -8.49
N THR A 31 37.18 -16.47 -7.25
CA THR A 31 37.02 -17.62 -6.36
C THR A 31 35.77 -18.44 -6.63
N LEU A 32 34.80 -17.87 -7.36
CA LEU A 32 33.58 -18.59 -7.74
C LEU A 32 33.78 -19.38 -9.04
N PRO A 33 33.30 -20.63 -9.12
CA PRO A 33 33.22 -21.35 -10.39
C PRO A 33 32.41 -20.57 -11.43
N LEU A 34 32.86 -20.61 -12.70
CA LEU A 34 32.25 -19.84 -13.80
C LEU A 34 30.76 -19.94 -13.91
N ARG A 35 30.18 -21.12 -13.58
CA ARG A 35 28.74 -21.39 -13.62
C ARG A 35 27.92 -20.60 -12.58
N TYR A 36 28.55 -20.08 -11.53
CA TYR A 36 27.91 -19.30 -10.47
C TYR A 36 28.17 -17.80 -10.61
N ARG A 37 29.03 -17.38 -11.54
CA ARG A 37 29.31 -15.98 -11.79
C ARG A 37 28.20 -15.28 -12.54
N ASN A 38 27.50 -16.01 -13.42
CA ASN A 38 26.36 -15.49 -14.15
C ASN A 38 25.14 -16.33 -13.80
N THR A 39 24.17 -15.75 -13.13
CA THR A 39 22.90 -16.38 -12.82
C THR A 39 21.77 -15.61 -13.48
N PHE A 40 20.83 -16.34 -14.02
CA PHE A 40 19.60 -15.80 -14.55
C PHE A 40 18.44 -16.38 -13.75
N GLY A 41 17.59 -15.53 -13.22
CA GLY A 41 16.35 -15.88 -12.52
C GLY A 41 15.17 -15.27 -13.27
N PHE A 42 14.08 -16.00 -13.31
CA PHE A 42 12.79 -15.46 -13.74
C PHE A 42 11.94 -15.22 -12.50
N ASP A 43 11.55 -13.98 -12.28
CA ASP A 43 10.68 -13.60 -11.19
C ASP A 43 9.24 -13.58 -11.67
N PHE A 44 8.39 -14.30 -10.95
CA PHE A 44 6.97 -14.33 -11.17
C PHE A 44 6.27 -14.07 -9.84
N ASP A 45 5.56 -12.96 -9.78
CA ASP A 45 4.73 -12.60 -8.64
C ASP A 45 3.28 -12.45 -9.10
N GLU A 46 2.36 -13.09 -8.40
CA GLU A 46 0.93 -12.99 -8.68
C GLU A 46 0.18 -12.45 -7.47
N LYS A 47 -0.59 -11.41 -7.69
CA LYS A 47 -1.52 -10.85 -6.73
C LYS A 47 -2.93 -10.99 -7.26
N ILE A 48 -3.69 -11.89 -6.69
CA ILE A 48 -5.06 -12.18 -7.10
C ILE A 48 -5.98 -11.93 -5.92
N ASN A 49 -7.00 -11.12 -6.14
CA ASN A 49 -8.08 -10.90 -5.19
C ASN A 49 -9.41 -11.03 -5.95
N VAL A 50 -10.09 -12.16 -5.78
CA VAL A 50 -11.32 -12.47 -6.48
C VAL A 50 -12.40 -12.90 -5.51
N SER A 51 -13.55 -12.28 -5.61
CA SER A 51 -14.78 -12.68 -4.92
C SER A 51 -15.85 -13.08 -5.93
N VAL A 52 -16.39 -14.27 -5.76
CA VAL A 52 -17.48 -14.79 -6.58
C VAL A 52 -18.65 -15.11 -5.67
N ASN A 53 -19.79 -14.48 -5.92
CA ASN A 53 -21.05 -14.80 -5.27
C ASN A 53 -22.00 -15.37 -6.29
N GLY A 54 -22.44 -16.61 -6.08
CA GLY A 54 -23.34 -17.32 -6.98
C GLY A 54 -24.62 -17.77 -6.27
N LYS A 55 -25.72 -17.74 -7.02
CA LYS A 55 -26.98 -18.34 -6.60
C LYS A 55 -27.51 -19.24 -7.69
N VAL A 56 -27.82 -20.50 -7.36
CA VAL A 56 -28.38 -21.47 -8.30
C VAL A 56 -29.74 -21.91 -7.80
N GLY A 57 -30.77 -21.47 -8.52
CA GLY A 57 -32.14 -21.65 -8.07
C GLY A 57 -32.41 -20.83 -6.81
N ASP A 58 -33.31 -21.35 -5.94
CA ASP A 58 -33.70 -20.77 -4.66
C ASP A 58 -33.07 -21.47 -3.43
N LYS A 59 -32.22 -22.49 -3.67
CA LYS A 59 -31.72 -23.37 -2.61
C LYS A 59 -30.21 -23.46 -2.49
N MET A 60 -29.45 -22.92 -3.44
CA MET A 60 -28.03 -23.09 -3.44
C MET A 60 -27.32 -21.77 -3.57
N ASP A 61 -26.51 -21.45 -2.56
CA ASP A 61 -25.64 -20.28 -2.53
C ASP A 61 -24.18 -20.72 -2.59
N MET A 62 -23.38 -20.00 -3.36
CA MET A 62 -21.94 -20.21 -3.51
C MET A 62 -21.19 -18.91 -3.21
N THR A 63 -20.22 -18.99 -2.33
CA THR A 63 -19.28 -17.89 -2.08
C THR A 63 -17.86 -18.44 -2.26
N LEU A 64 -17.07 -17.76 -3.06
CA LEU A 64 -15.65 -18.02 -3.23
C LEU A 64 -14.91 -16.69 -3.05
N ASN A 65 -14.03 -16.64 -2.09
CA ASN A 65 -13.07 -15.56 -1.94
C ASN A 65 -11.66 -16.15 -2.09
N TYR A 66 -10.86 -15.55 -2.94
CA TYR A 66 -9.48 -15.94 -3.15
C TYR A 66 -8.60 -14.69 -3.09
N ASN A 67 -7.65 -14.66 -2.17
CA ASN A 67 -6.72 -13.56 -1.99
C ASN A 67 -5.32 -14.09 -1.73
N THR A 68 -4.38 -13.82 -2.64
CA THR A 68 -2.98 -14.23 -2.51
C THR A 68 -2.18 -13.38 -1.53
N GLU A 69 -2.66 -12.19 -1.19
CA GLU A 69 -1.99 -11.27 -0.23
C GLU A 69 -2.44 -11.48 1.22
N ALA A 70 -3.34 -12.43 1.48
CA ALA A 70 -3.83 -12.69 2.82
C ALA A 70 -2.70 -13.26 3.71
N THR A 71 -2.49 -12.66 4.87
CA THR A 71 -1.43 -13.00 5.81
C THR A 71 -1.60 -14.37 6.46
N PHE A 72 -2.82 -14.91 6.43
CA PHE A 72 -3.15 -16.23 6.95
C PHE A 72 -3.73 -17.12 5.86
N ASP A 73 -3.27 -18.36 5.80
CA ASP A 73 -3.70 -19.35 4.79
C ASP A 73 -5.22 -19.66 4.86
N VAL A 74 -5.85 -19.42 6.01
CA VAL A 74 -7.31 -19.53 6.22
C VAL A 74 -8.07 -18.41 5.53
N ASP A 75 -7.50 -17.21 5.47
CA ASP A 75 -8.13 -16.03 4.86
C ASP A 75 -7.85 -15.93 3.35
N SER A 76 -6.85 -16.69 2.85
CA SER A 76 -6.48 -16.68 1.42
C SER A 76 -7.49 -17.37 0.53
N LYS A 77 -8.22 -18.36 1.07
CA LYS A 77 -9.18 -19.18 0.32
C LYS A 77 -10.42 -19.46 1.16
N ASP A 78 -11.45 -18.71 0.96
CA ASP A 78 -12.77 -19.00 1.53
C ASP A 78 -13.71 -19.49 0.43
N LEU A 79 -13.89 -20.80 0.39
CA LEU A 79 -14.84 -21.45 -0.51
C LEU A 79 -15.97 -22.01 0.32
N LYS A 80 -17.17 -21.55 0.09
CA LYS A 80 -18.37 -22.07 0.73
C LYS A 80 -19.47 -22.28 -0.30
N LEU A 81 -19.94 -23.53 -0.37
CA LEU A 81 -21.11 -23.93 -1.11
C LEU A 81 -22.16 -24.38 -0.11
N THR A 82 -23.34 -23.75 -0.11
CA THR A 82 -24.42 -24.08 0.80
C THR A 82 -25.70 -24.41 0.03
N TYR A 83 -26.30 -25.55 0.33
CA TYR A 83 -27.62 -25.94 -0.09
C TYR A 83 -28.54 -26.00 1.12
N GLU A 84 -29.65 -25.29 1.08
CA GLU A 84 -30.68 -25.30 2.11
C GLU A 84 -31.95 -25.98 1.61
N GLY A 85 -32.31 -27.09 2.24
CA GLY A 85 -33.55 -27.82 1.96
C GLY A 85 -34.74 -27.24 2.69
N LYS A 86 -35.95 -27.43 2.13
CA LYS A 86 -37.21 -26.99 2.73
C LYS A 86 -37.60 -27.87 3.92
N GLU A 87 -38.61 -27.42 4.68
CA GLU A 87 -39.10 -28.13 5.89
C GLU A 87 -39.59 -29.55 5.63
N ASP A 88 -40.14 -29.82 4.45
CA ASP A 88 -40.66 -31.10 4.02
C ASP A 88 -39.60 -32.05 3.40
N GLU A 89 -38.39 -31.57 3.20
CA GLU A 89 -37.30 -32.35 2.58
C GLU A 89 -36.46 -33.09 3.64
N ILE A 90 -35.95 -34.25 3.28
CA ILE A 90 -35.06 -35.08 4.15
C ILE A 90 -33.70 -34.41 4.34
N ILE A 91 -33.14 -33.85 3.27
CA ILE A 91 -31.88 -33.14 3.31
C ILE A 91 -32.16 -31.70 3.73
N LYS A 92 -31.65 -31.31 4.90
CA LYS A 92 -31.84 -29.98 5.47
C LYS A 92 -30.74 -29.01 5.08
N LEU A 93 -29.50 -29.52 5.04
CA LEU A 93 -28.33 -28.70 4.76
C LEU A 93 -27.25 -29.55 4.08
N ILE A 94 -26.64 -29.02 3.03
CA ILE A 94 -25.37 -29.50 2.53
C ILE A 94 -24.43 -28.29 2.48
N GLU A 95 -23.29 -28.40 3.16
CA GLU A 95 -22.21 -27.43 3.07
C GLU A 95 -20.97 -28.12 2.53
N ALA A 96 -20.24 -27.46 1.62
CA ALA A 96 -18.94 -27.92 1.12
C ALA A 96 -17.97 -26.74 1.06
N GLY A 97 -16.71 -27.00 1.39
CA GLY A 97 -15.67 -25.98 1.53
C GLY A 97 -15.35 -25.67 2.99
N ASN A 98 -15.37 -24.43 3.37
CA ASN A 98 -15.16 -24.01 4.76
C ASN A 98 -16.44 -24.25 5.55
N ILE A 99 -16.41 -25.26 6.40
CA ILE A 99 -17.58 -25.72 7.19
C ILE A 99 -17.32 -25.61 8.69
N SER A 100 -18.42 -25.52 9.46
CA SER A 100 -18.39 -25.60 10.90
C SER A 100 -19.12 -26.85 11.39
N MET A 101 -18.64 -27.43 12.48
CA MET A 101 -19.30 -28.53 13.17
C MET A 101 -19.77 -28.08 14.56
N PRO A 102 -20.97 -27.48 14.67
CA PRO A 102 -21.54 -27.17 15.97
C PRO A 102 -21.97 -28.46 16.67
N THR A 103 -21.64 -28.59 17.93
CA THR A 103 -22.11 -29.70 18.77
C THR A 103 -22.92 -29.15 19.95
N ASN A 104 -24.02 -29.81 20.24
CA ASN A 104 -24.86 -29.50 21.41
C ASN A 104 -24.43 -30.26 22.65
N LEU A 105 -23.30 -30.96 22.61
CA LEU A 105 -22.79 -31.77 23.72
C LEU A 105 -21.80 -30.96 24.54
N SER A 106 -22.02 -30.89 25.84
CA SER A 106 -21.16 -30.14 26.77
C SER A 106 -19.73 -30.69 26.89
N LEU A 107 -19.54 -31.98 26.57
CA LEU A 107 -18.24 -32.69 26.65
C LEU A 107 -17.46 -32.69 25.34
N VAL A 108 -18.09 -32.36 24.22
CA VAL A 108 -17.45 -32.35 22.90
C VAL A 108 -17.49 -30.91 22.35
N ARG A 109 -16.34 -30.28 22.23
CA ARG A 109 -16.25 -28.96 21.62
C ARG A 109 -16.39 -29.08 20.10
N GLY A 110 -17.33 -28.31 19.53
CA GLY A 110 -17.45 -28.15 18.09
C GLY A 110 -16.19 -27.54 17.47
N ALA A 111 -15.96 -27.79 16.20
CA ALA A 111 -14.91 -27.16 15.43
C ALA A 111 -15.51 -26.05 14.54
N SER A 112 -14.92 -24.86 14.56
CA SER A 112 -15.43 -23.68 13.85
C SER A 112 -14.77 -23.45 12.48
N SER A 113 -13.70 -24.15 12.14
CA SER A 113 -13.01 -24.00 10.86
C SER A 113 -12.48 -25.37 10.40
N LEU A 114 -13.19 -25.97 9.47
CA LEU A 114 -12.84 -27.25 8.85
C LEU A 114 -13.02 -27.08 7.33
N PHE A 115 -12.12 -27.68 6.55
CA PHE A 115 -12.33 -27.80 5.11
C PHE A 115 -12.87 -29.19 4.77
N GLY A 116 -14.05 -29.26 4.16
CA GLY A 116 -14.70 -30.54 3.91
C GLY A 116 -16.13 -30.44 3.41
N ALA A 117 -16.94 -31.41 3.75
CA ALA A 117 -18.36 -31.43 3.46
C ALA A 117 -19.18 -31.83 4.71
N ARG A 118 -20.30 -31.17 4.89
CA ARG A 118 -21.30 -31.45 5.94
C ARG A 118 -22.65 -31.67 5.31
N VAL A 119 -23.33 -32.72 5.76
CA VAL A 119 -24.72 -33.02 5.36
C VAL A 119 -25.57 -33.22 6.61
N ASP A 120 -26.63 -32.44 6.74
CA ASP A 120 -27.62 -32.57 7.78
C ASP A 120 -28.91 -33.14 7.17
N MET A 121 -29.36 -34.23 7.71
CA MET A 121 -30.58 -34.94 7.28
C MET A 121 -31.56 -35.09 8.44
N GLN A 122 -32.85 -35.10 8.13
CA GLN A 122 -33.90 -35.33 9.12
C GLN A 122 -34.92 -36.34 8.63
N PHE A 123 -35.07 -37.42 9.40
CA PHE A 123 -36.05 -38.47 9.18
C PHE A 123 -37.08 -38.44 10.33
N GLY A 124 -38.13 -37.66 10.20
CA GLY A 124 -39.08 -37.43 11.28
C GLY A 124 -38.40 -36.77 12.48
N LYS A 125 -38.32 -37.51 13.60
CA LYS A 125 -37.66 -37.03 14.81
C LYS A 125 -36.16 -37.33 14.84
N LEU A 126 -35.64 -38.20 13.96
CA LEU A 126 -34.22 -38.51 13.88
C LEU A 126 -33.49 -37.45 13.06
N LYS A 127 -32.49 -36.85 13.67
CA LYS A 127 -31.56 -35.93 13.00
C LYS A 127 -30.23 -36.62 12.86
N LEU A 128 -29.71 -36.66 11.64
CA LEU A 128 -28.39 -37.22 11.30
C LEU A 128 -27.51 -36.10 10.72
N GLN A 129 -26.35 -35.88 11.31
CA GLN A 129 -25.34 -34.97 10.84
C GLN A 129 -24.10 -35.76 10.46
N THR A 130 -23.63 -35.61 9.25
CA THR A 130 -22.42 -36.23 8.73
C THR A 130 -21.42 -35.14 8.33
N VAL A 131 -20.20 -35.25 8.84
CA VAL A 131 -19.10 -34.32 8.50
C VAL A 131 -17.90 -35.10 8.02
N LEU A 132 -17.44 -34.81 6.82
CA LEU A 132 -16.22 -35.30 6.23
C LEU A 132 -15.27 -34.13 6.09
N SER A 133 -14.20 -34.07 6.88
CA SER A 133 -13.29 -32.93 6.86
C SER A 133 -11.84 -33.34 6.94
N ARG A 134 -10.99 -32.52 6.32
CA ARG A 134 -9.54 -32.56 6.47
C ARG A 134 -9.07 -31.29 7.16
N LYS A 135 -8.33 -31.43 8.24
CA LYS A 135 -7.70 -30.31 8.92
C LYS A 135 -6.23 -30.28 8.53
N ASN A 136 -5.83 -29.24 7.79
CA ASN A 136 -4.43 -28.91 7.63
C ASN A 136 -4.09 -27.90 8.75
N SER A 137 -3.49 -28.36 9.84
CA SER A 137 -3.00 -27.46 10.87
C SER A 137 -1.48 -27.45 10.87
N THR A 138 -0.90 -26.32 10.60
CA THR A 138 0.48 -26.01 10.96
C THR A 138 0.47 -25.50 12.40
N THR A 139 1.04 -26.27 13.32
CA THR A 139 1.17 -25.84 14.71
C THR A 139 2.49 -25.08 14.82
N SER A 140 2.44 -23.76 14.87
CA SER A 140 3.56 -22.96 15.33
C SER A 140 3.41 -22.77 16.84
N SER A 141 4.30 -23.34 17.63
CA SER A 141 4.34 -23.08 19.07
C SER A 141 5.18 -21.84 19.32
N VAL A 142 4.55 -20.76 19.74
CA VAL A 142 5.27 -19.61 20.31
C VAL A 142 5.49 -19.89 21.79
N LYS A 143 6.70 -20.23 22.19
CA LYS A 143 7.09 -20.25 23.60
C LYS A 143 7.38 -18.84 24.04
N SER A 144 6.43 -18.21 24.73
CA SER A 144 6.68 -16.98 25.49
C SER A 144 7.23 -17.39 26.85
N SER A 145 8.54 -17.31 27.02
CA SER A 145 9.18 -17.26 28.33
C SER A 145 9.27 -15.81 28.74
N GLY A 146 8.73 -15.44 29.91
CA GLY A 146 8.73 -14.07 30.42
C GLY A 146 10.15 -13.50 30.49
N GLY A 147 10.41 -12.52 29.66
CA GLY A 147 11.63 -11.75 29.48
C GLY A 147 11.50 -10.93 28.21
N ASN A 148 12.15 -9.78 28.14
CA ASN A 148 12.18 -8.98 26.91
C ASN A 148 12.76 -9.82 25.77
N GLN A 149 11.92 -10.21 24.83
CA GLN A 149 12.32 -11.00 23.68
C GLN A 149 13.05 -10.08 22.69
N VAL A 150 14.30 -10.37 22.41
CA VAL A 150 15.04 -9.73 21.32
C VAL A 150 14.63 -10.44 20.03
N THR A 151 14.00 -9.72 19.14
CA THR A 151 13.65 -10.20 17.79
C THR A 151 14.66 -9.63 16.82
N ASN A 152 15.32 -10.49 16.06
CA ASN A 152 16.16 -10.07 14.95
C ASN A 152 15.28 -9.87 13.72
N PHE A 153 15.61 -8.87 12.93
CA PHE A 153 15.00 -8.61 11.62
C PHE A 153 16.10 -8.46 10.57
N GLU A 154 15.78 -8.80 9.35
CA GLU A 154 16.61 -8.60 8.17
C GLU A 154 15.67 -8.22 7.02
N LEU A 155 15.95 -7.13 6.36
CA LEU A 155 15.12 -6.58 5.29
C LEU A 155 16.03 -6.18 4.12
N SER A 156 15.63 -6.53 2.92
CA SER A 156 16.24 -6.03 1.70
C SER A 156 15.84 -4.57 1.42
N ALA A 157 16.69 -3.81 0.73
CA ALA A 157 16.36 -2.47 0.27
C ALA A 157 15.11 -2.40 -0.62
N ALA A 158 14.77 -3.51 -1.29
CA ALA A 158 13.57 -3.63 -2.12
C ALA A 158 12.27 -3.91 -1.32
N GLU A 159 12.36 -4.25 -0.03
CA GLU A 159 11.21 -4.61 0.82
C GLU A 159 10.63 -3.41 1.56
N TYR A 160 10.51 -2.27 0.88
CA TYR A 160 9.80 -1.11 1.43
C TYR A 160 8.27 -1.35 1.43
N GLU A 161 7.53 -0.65 2.29
CA GLU A 161 6.06 -0.77 2.37
C GLU A 161 5.37 -0.11 1.15
N GLU A 162 5.21 -0.85 0.06
CA GLU A 162 4.52 -0.40 -1.14
C GLU A 162 3.05 -0.05 -0.86
N ASN A 163 2.51 0.93 -1.62
CA ASN A 163 1.09 1.29 -1.64
C ASN A 163 0.50 1.68 -0.28
N ARG A 164 1.33 2.23 0.61
CA ARG A 164 0.93 2.59 1.96
C ARG A 164 1.26 4.01 2.38
N HIS A 165 2.39 4.53 1.95
CA HIS A 165 2.89 5.85 2.32
C HIS A 165 3.02 6.72 1.07
N PHE A 166 2.48 7.96 1.11
CA PHE A 166 2.44 8.82 -0.06
C PHE A 166 2.72 10.27 0.30
N PHE A 167 3.62 10.91 -0.44
CA PHE A 167 3.73 12.37 -0.44
C PHE A 167 2.47 12.99 -1.07
N LEU A 168 2.06 14.15 -0.58
CA LEU A 168 0.87 14.83 -1.10
C LEU A 168 1.10 15.52 -2.45
N SER A 169 2.35 15.83 -2.80
CA SER A 169 2.82 16.30 -4.11
C SER A 169 4.34 16.13 -4.22
N HIS A 170 4.89 16.32 -5.40
CA HIS A 170 6.34 16.32 -5.64
C HIS A 170 7.06 17.39 -4.83
N PHE A 171 6.47 18.55 -4.63
CA PHE A 171 7.03 19.60 -3.77
C PHE A 171 7.39 19.11 -2.37
N PHE A 172 6.54 18.29 -1.74
CA PHE A 172 6.83 17.74 -0.41
C PHE A 172 7.93 16.68 -0.48
N ARG A 173 7.95 15.85 -1.52
CA ARG A 173 9.01 14.88 -1.78
C ARG A 173 10.37 15.55 -1.94
N ASP A 174 10.47 16.56 -2.81
CA ASP A 174 11.71 17.26 -3.10
C ASP A 174 12.24 18.07 -1.91
N ASN A 175 11.35 18.50 -1.02
CA ASN A 175 11.72 19.17 0.21
C ASN A 175 11.98 18.21 1.40
N TYR A 176 11.74 16.91 1.24
CA TYR A 176 11.82 15.94 2.33
C TYR A 176 13.23 15.82 2.90
N ASP A 177 14.22 15.52 2.08
CA ASP A 177 15.62 15.32 2.48
C ASP A 177 16.18 16.56 3.20
N ARG A 178 15.92 17.73 2.63
CA ARG A 178 16.33 19.01 3.23
C ARG A 178 15.63 19.25 4.57
N SER A 179 14.36 18.90 4.68
CA SER A 179 13.58 19.08 5.92
C SER A 179 14.05 18.16 7.04
N MET A 180 14.52 16.95 6.68
CA MET A 180 15.07 15.95 7.59
C MET A 180 16.56 16.17 7.89
N ALA A 181 17.21 17.15 7.24
CA ALA A 181 18.66 17.36 7.35
C ALA A 181 19.13 17.78 8.76
N GLN A 182 18.28 18.34 9.60
CA GLN A 182 18.63 18.88 10.91
C GLN A 182 17.88 18.21 12.07
N LEU A 183 17.69 16.89 12.00
CA LEU A 183 17.09 16.15 13.10
C LEU A 183 17.74 16.47 14.45
N PRO A 184 16.95 16.52 15.52
CA PRO A 184 15.52 16.24 15.62
C PRO A 184 14.60 17.39 15.18
N ASN A 185 15.15 18.52 14.75
CA ASN A 185 14.38 19.69 14.32
C ASN A 185 14.00 19.57 12.85
N ILE A 186 12.72 19.68 12.56
CA ILE A 186 12.22 19.73 11.18
C ILE A 186 12.15 21.18 10.72
N THR A 187 12.81 21.48 9.60
CA THR A 187 12.95 22.85 9.07
C THR A 187 12.19 23.07 7.76
N SER A 188 11.10 22.33 7.57
CA SER A 188 10.31 22.40 6.32
C SER A 188 9.61 23.75 6.09
N GLY A 189 9.20 24.41 7.17
CA GLY A 189 8.30 25.57 7.10
C GLY A 189 6.88 25.23 6.65
N ILE A 190 6.55 23.93 6.53
CA ILE A 190 5.28 23.37 6.07
C ILE A 190 4.40 23.01 7.24
N LYS A 191 3.10 23.22 7.10
CA LYS A 191 2.08 22.72 8.02
C LYS A 191 0.82 22.36 7.25
N ILE A 192 0.47 21.07 7.20
CA ILE A 192 -0.83 20.63 6.69
C ILE A 192 -1.90 21.00 7.70
N ASN A 193 -2.88 21.80 7.27
CA ASN A 193 -3.96 22.32 8.14
C ASN A 193 -5.21 21.45 8.02
N ARG A 194 -5.53 20.99 6.79
CA ARG A 194 -6.73 20.23 6.48
C ARG A 194 -6.46 19.24 5.37
N ILE A 195 -7.04 18.06 5.46
CA ILE A 195 -6.93 17.03 4.43
C ILE A 195 -8.20 16.18 4.37
N GLU A 196 -8.61 15.81 3.17
CA GLU A 196 -9.57 14.75 2.90
C GLU A 196 -8.91 13.69 2.01
N VAL A 197 -9.06 12.43 2.40
CA VAL A 197 -8.46 11.30 1.69
C VAL A 197 -9.59 10.43 1.14
N TRP A 198 -9.51 10.12 -0.13
CA TRP A 198 -10.51 9.39 -0.89
C TRP A 198 -9.91 8.15 -1.50
N VAL A 199 -10.65 7.05 -1.46
CA VAL A 199 -10.24 5.78 -2.09
C VAL A 199 -11.38 5.15 -2.87
N THR A 200 -11.05 4.27 -3.78
CA THR A 200 -12.02 3.40 -4.46
C THR A 200 -12.88 2.66 -3.45
N ASN A 201 -14.19 2.73 -3.60
CA ASN A 201 -15.15 2.10 -2.70
C ASN A 201 -15.31 0.61 -3.01
N LYS A 202 -14.46 -0.22 -2.43
CA LYS A 202 -14.52 -1.69 -2.55
C LYS A 202 -15.51 -2.34 -1.57
N THR A 203 -15.85 -1.64 -0.52
CA THR A 203 -16.70 -2.17 0.56
C THR A 203 -18.20 -1.96 0.30
N GLY A 204 -18.55 -1.27 -0.78
CA GLY A 204 -19.96 -0.90 -1.03
C GLY A 204 -20.52 0.07 0.01
N ALA A 205 -19.66 0.87 0.67
CA ALA A 205 -20.10 1.87 1.62
C ALA A 205 -21.08 2.85 0.97
N THR A 206 -22.17 3.16 1.67
CA THR A 206 -23.19 4.11 1.23
C THR A 206 -23.15 5.44 1.99
N THR A 207 -22.32 5.52 3.03
CA THR A 207 -22.09 6.71 3.83
C THR A 207 -20.69 7.22 3.67
N ASN A 208 -20.47 8.53 3.78
CA ASN A 208 -19.19 9.19 3.55
C ASN A 208 -18.63 8.93 2.14
N THR A 209 -19.51 8.92 1.15
CA THR A 209 -19.17 8.73 -0.25
C THR A 209 -19.49 9.96 -1.09
N ARG A 210 -18.66 10.24 -2.10
CA ARG A 210 -18.87 11.28 -3.10
C ARG A 210 -18.34 10.80 -4.45
N ASN A 211 -18.93 11.32 -5.52
CA ASN A 211 -18.31 11.23 -6.83
C ASN A 211 -17.09 12.16 -6.86
N ILE A 212 -15.97 11.66 -7.35
CA ILE A 212 -14.73 12.44 -7.50
C ILE A 212 -14.11 12.20 -8.87
N ILE A 213 -13.37 13.19 -9.34
CA ILE A 213 -12.42 13.06 -10.44
C ILE A 213 -11.06 13.46 -9.89
N ALA A 214 -10.16 12.50 -9.89
CA ALA A 214 -8.80 12.67 -9.39
C ALA A 214 -7.84 12.90 -10.55
N PHE A 215 -7.09 14.00 -10.53
CA PHE A 215 -6.17 14.36 -11.60
C PHE A 215 -4.72 14.17 -11.16
N THR A 216 -3.89 13.57 -12.01
CA THR A 216 -2.47 13.33 -11.76
C THR A 216 -1.70 14.64 -11.61
N ASP A 217 -1.91 15.61 -12.49
CA ASP A 217 -1.15 16.87 -12.50
C ASP A 217 -1.77 18.01 -11.68
N LEU A 218 -2.87 17.76 -10.94
CA LEU A 218 -3.49 18.81 -10.14
C LEU A 218 -2.52 19.31 -9.06
N GLY A 219 -2.28 20.62 -9.06
CA GLY A 219 -1.40 21.28 -8.10
C GLY A 219 0.10 21.15 -8.39
N GLU A 220 0.49 20.44 -9.46
CA GLU A 220 1.88 20.38 -9.90
C GLU A 220 2.25 21.56 -10.80
N SER A 221 3.49 22.03 -10.74
CA SER A 221 4.01 23.10 -11.58
C SER A 221 5.30 22.69 -12.31
N GLU A 222 6.22 22.03 -11.61
CA GLU A 222 7.52 21.61 -12.16
C GLU A 222 7.48 20.14 -12.61
N HIS A 223 6.67 19.29 -11.94
CA HIS A 223 6.51 17.87 -12.23
C HIS A 223 5.17 17.58 -12.93
N ILE A 224 4.94 18.26 -14.05
CA ILE A 224 3.74 18.05 -14.88
C ILE A 224 4.01 16.87 -15.81
N SER A 225 3.18 15.83 -15.71
CA SER A 225 3.30 14.60 -16.52
C SER A 225 2.79 14.80 -17.92
N ASN A 226 1.63 15.46 -18.07
CA ASN A 226 1.06 15.73 -19.38
C ASN A 226 1.46 17.14 -19.85
N PRO A 227 2.27 17.26 -20.91
CA PRO A 227 2.82 18.53 -21.39
C PRO A 227 1.78 19.51 -21.93
N MET A 228 0.52 19.11 -22.03
CA MET A 228 -0.56 20.03 -22.42
C MET A 228 -0.86 21.07 -21.32
N TRP A 229 -0.51 20.79 -20.07
CA TRP A 229 -0.71 21.71 -18.96
C TRP A 229 0.51 22.62 -18.78
N ALA A 230 0.24 23.92 -18.68
CA ALA A 230 1.31 24.90 -18.47
C ALA A 230 1.41 25.27 -17.00
N GLY A 231 2.57 25.01 -16.41
CA GLY A 231 2.90 25.46 -15.05
C GLY A 231 3.04 26.97 -14.95
N ASN A 232 2.73 27.54 -13.79
CA ASN A 232 2.85 28.96 -13.52
C ASN A 232 4.25 29.40 -13.04
N GLY A 233 5.20 28.46 -12.97
CA GLY A 233 6.58 28.70 -12.50
C GLY A 233 6.73 28.83 -10.98
N GLN A 234 5.66 28.53 -10.21
CA GLN A 234 5.72 28.50 -8.75
C GLN A 234 5.76 27.06 -8.28
N SER A 235 6.76 26.69 -7.50
CA SER A 235 6.91 25.32 -6.98
C SER A 235 5.85 24.93 -5.95
N ASN A 236 5.18 25.90 -5.30
CA ASN A 236 4.22 25.63 -4.24
C ASN A 236 2.91 25.03 -4.79
N PRO A 237 2.48 23.85 -4.36
CA PRO A 237 1.25 23.20 -4.80
C PRO A 237 -0.01 24.02 -4.48
N GLN A 238 -0.80 24.31 -5.49
CA GLN A 238 -2.12 24.94 -5.35
C GLN A 238 -2.95 24.66 -6.61
N ASN A 239 -4.26 24.88 -6.55
CA ASN A 239 -5.13 24.68 -7.71
C ASN A 239 -4.71 25.54 -8.94
N ALA A 240 -4.04 26.66 -8.72
CA ALA A 240 -3.53 27.55 -9.75
C ALA A 240 -2.06 27.30 -10.14
N SER A 241 -1.42 26.21 -9.69
CA SER A 241 -0.01 25.91 -10.05
C SER A 241 0.18 25.62 -11.53
N ASN A 242 -0.87 25.17 -12.18
CA ASN A 242 -0.97 25.04 -13.63
C ASN A 242 -2.39 25.41 -14.09
N ASN A 243 -2.63 25.35 -15.39
CA ASN A 243 -3.91 25.75 -15.98
C ASN A 243 -4.98 24.64 -15.94
N LEU A 244 -4.67 23.41 -15.47
CA LEU A 244 -5.59 22.26 -15.44
C LEU A 244 -6.88 22.58 -14.69
N TYR A 245 -6.79 22.95 -13.42
CA TYR A 245 -7.98 23.19 -12.59
C TYR A 245 -8.92 24.22 -13.21
N ASN A 246 -8.37 25.36 -13.66
CA ASN A 246 -9.16 26.41 -14.30
C ASN A 246 -9.79 25.92 -15.61
N THR A 247 -9.05 25.20 -16.45
CA THR A 247 -9.56 24.67 -17.73
C THR A 247 -10.70 23.68 -17.50
N ILE A 248 -10.54 22.73 -16.56
CA ILE A 248 -11.59 21.76 -16.25
C ILE A 248 -12.83 22.44 -15.68
N THR A 249 -12.68 23.40 -14.78
CA THR A 249 -13.83 24.04 -14.12
C THR A 249 -14.57 25.04 -14.98
N THR A 250 -13.93 25.60 -16.03
CA THR A 250 -14.54 26.60 -16.92
C THR A 250 -14.90 26.01 -18.28
N THR A 251 -13.94 25.44 -19.00
CA THR A 251 -14.13 24.96 -20.37
C THR A 251 -14.82 23.59 -20.40
N TYR A 252 -14.46 22.71 -19.47
CA TYR A 252 -14.97 21.35 -19.41
C TYR A 252 -15.84 21.12 -18.15
N ALA A 253 -16.57 22.13 -17.73
CA ALA A 253 -17.40 22.11 -16.52
C ALA A 253 -18.42 20.96 -16.49
N ALA A 254 -18.84 20.45 -17.66
CA ALA A 254 -19.72 19.28 -17.77
C ALA A 254 -19.10 18.01 -17.15
N ALA A 255 -17.77 17.94 -17.00
CA ALA A 255 -17.11 16.84 -16.31
C ALA A 255 -17.53 16.70 -14.84
N ARG A 256 -18.06 17.75 -14.21
CA ARG A 256 -18.60 17.67 -12.84
C ARG A 256 -19.83 16.77 -12.71
N ASP A 257 -20.58 16.56 -13.81
CA ASP A 257 -21.56 15.48 -13.88
C ASP A 257 -20.81 14.16 -14.12
N ILE A 258 -20.81 13.29 -13.12
CA ILE A 258 -20.06 12.03 -13.18
C ILE A 258 -20.47 11.14 -14.36
N SER A 259 -21.72 11.25 -14.82
CA SER A 259 -22.23 10.50 -15.97
C SER A 259 -21.64 11.01 -17.29
N LEU A 260 -21.30 12.30 -17.39
CA LEU A 260 -20.73 12.95 -18.55
C LEU A 260 -19.19 13.05 -18.48
N ALA A 261 -18.60 12.77 -17.31
CA ALA A 261 -17.19 13.02 -17.01
C ALA A 261 -16.26 12.36 -18.03
N THR A 262 -16.42 11.05 -18.28
CA THR A 262 -15.58 10.31 -19.24
C THR A 262 -15.71 10.89 -20.65
N GLN A 263 -16.93 11.08 -21.15
CA GLN A 263 -17.15 11.66 -22.48
C GLN A 263 -16.53 13.05 -22.62
N THR A 264 -16.63 13.86 -21.57
CA THR A 264 -16.11 15.25 -21.57
C THR A 264 -14.59 15.26 -21.55
N LEU A 265 -13.97 14.43 -20.73
CA LEU A 265 -12.51 14.41 -20.54
C LEU A 265 -11.79 13.70 -21.68
N ASP A 266 -12.31 12.60 -22.19
CA ASP A 266 -11.73 11.87 -23.32
C ASP A 266 -11.86 12.64 -24.65
N ALA A 267 -12.71 13.67 -24.69
CA ALA A 267 -12.77 14.59 -25.82
C ALA A 267 -11.58 15.57 -25.88
N ILE A 268 -10.78 15.66 -24.82
CA ILE A 268 -9.59 16.49 -24.76
C ILE A 268 -8.44 15.73 -25.43
N ALA A 269 -7.93 16.27 -26.53
CA ALA A 269 -6.87 15.60 -27.29
C ALA A 269 -5.60 15.44 -26.43
N GLY A 270 -5.10 14.19 -26.32
CA GLY A 270 -3.90 13.87 -25.53
C GLY A 270 -4.16 13.77 -24.02
N PHE A 271 -5.41 13.58 -23.60
CA PHE A 271 -5.81 13.40 -22.21
C PHE A 271 -6.52 12.05 -22.03
N ALA A 272 -6.05 11.20 -21.16
CA ALA A 272 -6.50 9.81 -21.06
C ALA A 272 -6.89 9.42 -19.65
N GLY A 273 -8.01 8.68 -19.52
CA GLY A 273 -8.39 8.04 -18.26
C GLY A 273 -7.38 6.94 -17.85
N GLY A 274 -7.11 6.84 -16.55
CA GLY A 274 -6.12 5.93 -16.00
C GLY A 274 -4.72 6.52 -15.89
N ASP A 275 -4.32 7.40 -16.79
CA ASP A 275 -3.04 8.10 -16.79
C ASP A 275 -3.17 9.52 -16.22
N ASP A 276 -3.98 10.35 -16.87
CA ASP A 276 -4.13 11.77 -16.50
C ASP A 276 -5.20 12.01 -15.43
N TYR A 277 -6.25 11.18 -15.45
CA TYR A 277 -7.34 11.28 -14.49
C TYR A 277 -7.97 9.93 -14.15
N GLU A 278 -8.54 9.86 -12.96
CA GLU A 278 -9.34 8.74 -12.49
C GLU A 278 -10.76 9.21 -12.11
N LYS A 279 -11.76 8.55 -12.67
CA LYS A 279 -13.17 8.77 -12.34
C LYS A 279 -13.63 7.76 -11.30
N LEU A 280 -14.06 8.21 -10.13
CA LEU A 280 -14.59 7.35 -9.09
C LEU A 280 -16.02 7.72 -8.75
N GLU A 281 -16.92 6.79 -9.01
CA GLU A 281 -18.31 6.88 -8.56
C GLU A 281 -18.41 6.39 -7.11
N ASN A 282 -19.05 7.20 -6.26
CA ASN A 282 -19.20 6.90 -4.84
C ASN A 282 -17.86 6.57 -4.14
N ALA A 283 -16.80 7.28 -4.45
CA ALA A 283 -15.52 7.14 -3.75
C ALA A 283 -15.72 7.26 -2.24
N ARG A 284 -15.05 6.41 -1.48
CA ARG A 284 -15.14 6.40 -0.02
C ARG A 284 -14.13 7.38 0.59
N LYS A 285 -14.62 8.30 1.40
CA LYS A 285 -13.78 9.15 2.23
C LYS A 285 -13.27 8.34 3.42
N LEU A 286 -11.96 8.34 3.60
CA LEU A 286 -11.33 7.70 4.76
C LEU A 286 -11.59 8.51 6.03
N ASN A 287 -11.84 7.81 7.14
CA ASN A 287 -11.91 8.45 8.45
C ASN A 287 -10.49 8.83 8.92
N SER A 288 -10.39 9.82 9.79
CA SER A 288 -9.10 10.21 10.39
C SER A 288 -8.40 9.08 11.16
N THR A 289 -9.13 8.02 11.48
CA THR A 289 -8.60 6.80 12.10
C THR A 289 -7.94 5.85 11.11
N ASP A 290 -8.19 5.98 9.80
CA ASP A 290 -7.73 5.05 8.76
C ASP A 290 -6.34 5.42 8.21
N TYR A 291 -5.84 6.60 8.53
CA TYR A 291 -4.53 7.09 8.11
C TYR A 291 -3.91 8.02 9.16
N THR A 292 -2.64 8.32 9.01
CA THR A 292 -1.93 9.36 9.74
C THR A 292 -1.34 10.37 8.77
N VAL A 293 -1.19 11.62 9.22
CA VAL A 293 -0.60 12.70 8.44
C VAL A 293 0.64 13.22 9.14
N ASN A 294 1.77 13.26 8.45
CA ASN A 294 2.90 14.04 8.91
C ASN A 294 2.74 15.48 8.40
N SER A 295 2.24 16.35 9.26
CA SER A 295 1.89 17.73 8.87
C SER A 295 3.10 18.58 8.54
N ALA A 296 4.28 18.27 9.04
CA ALA A 296 5.51 19.02 8.81
C ALA A 296 6.25 18.56 7.54
N LEU A 297 6.04 17.33 7.10
CA LEU A 297 6.73 16.75 5.94
C LEU A 297 5.79 16.55 4.73
N GLY A 298 4.48 16.70 4.90
CA GLY A 298 3.51 16.65 3.81
C GLY A 298 3.33 15.26 3.20
N TYR A 299 3.25 14.22 4.03
CA TYR A 299 2.92 12.87 3.58
C TYR A 299 1.83 12.22 4.45
N ILE A 300 1.19 11.21 3.90
CA ILE A 300 0.22 10.37 4.59
C ILE A 300 0.70 8.92 4.68
N SER A 301 0.30 8.26 5.74
CA SER A 301 0.53 6.83 5.96
C SER A 301 -0.81 6.15 6.21
N LEU A 302 -1.20 5.23 5.34
CA LEU A 302 -2.43 4.47 5.47
C LEU A 302 -2.26 3.34 6.48
N LYS A 303 -3.29 3.03 7.27
CA LYS A 303 -3.25 1.89 8.18
C LYS A 303 -3.36 0.55 7.45
N THR A 304 -4.03 0.55 6.32
CA THR A 304 -4.19 -0.62 5.44
C THR A 304 -3.52 -0.34 4.11
N THR A 305 -2.73 -1.28 3.61
CA THR A 305 -2.13 -1.20 2.28
C THR A 305 -3.22 -1.18 1.21
N LEU A 306 -3.05 -0.34 0.20
CA LEU A 306 -3.96 -0.30 -0.95
C LEU A 306 -3.74 -1.52 -1.83
N GLN A 307 -4.84 -2.03 -2.36
CA GLN A 307 -4.78 -3.01 -3.44
C GLN A 307 -4.35 -2.33 -4.75
N THR A 308 -3.83 -3.11 -5.67
CA THR A 308 -3.27 -2.62 -6.94
C THR A 308 -4.25 -1.81 -7.77
N ASP A 309 -5.53 -2.21 -7.77
CA ASP A 309 -6.61 -1.56 -8.51
C ASP A 309 -7.34 -0.44 -7.73
N GLN A 310 -6.85 -0.08 -6.54
CA GLN A 310 -7.40 1.02 -5.77
C GLN A 310 -6.72 2.34 -6.12
N VAL A 311 -7.54 3.34 -6.37
CA VAL A 311 -7.12 4.73 -6.53
C VAL A 311 -7.04 5.39 -5.16
N LEU A 312 -6.02 6.21 -4.95
CA LEU A 312 -5.87 7.10 -3.80
C LEU A 312 -5.88 8.55 -4.28
N ALA A 313 -6.75 9.33 -3.71
CA ALA A 313 -6.85 10.75 -4.04
C ALA A 313 -7.01 11.61 -2.79
N VAL A 314 -6.60 12.88 -2.88
CA VAL A 314 -6.62 13.80 -1.76
C VAL A 314 -7.07 15.20 -2.17
N ALA A 315 -7.66 15.90 -1.21
CA ALA A 315 -7.72 17.36 -1.19
C ALA A 315 -7.05 17.83 0.09
N TYR A 316 -6.20 18.84 0.03
CA TYR A 316 -5.48 19.34 1.20
C TYR A 316 -5.28 20.85 1.17
N GLU A 317 -5.20 21.42 2.37
CA GLU A 317 -4.81 22.81 2.61
C GLU A 317 -3.58 22.82 3.51
N TYR A 318 -2.62 23.63 3.18
CA TYR A 318 -1.39 23.76 3.96
C TYR A 318 -0.92 25.22 4.04
N THR A 319 -0.16 25.52 5.08
CA THR A 319 0.58 26.75 5.22
C THR A 319 2.05 26.50 4.91
N TYR A 320 2.63 27.36 4.08
CA TYR A 320 4.05 27.40 3.82
C TYR A 320 4.57 28.83 3.94
N ARG A 321 5.52 29.06 4.84
CA ARG A 321 6.09 30.38 5.12
C ARG A 321 5.03 31.46 5.39
N GLY A 322 3.96 31.07 6.10
CA GLY A 322 2.88 31.98 6.50
C GLY A 322 1.79 32.21 5.45
N VAL A 323 1.89 31.61 4.26
CA VAL A 323 0.87 31.69 3.21
C VAL A 323 0.10 30.38 3.14
N ASN A 324 -1.22 30.47 3.00
CA ASN A 324 -2.09 29.30 2.84
C ASN A 324 -2.29 28.95 1.36
N TYR A 325 -2.24 27.66 1.07
CA TYR A 325 -2.42 27.06 -0.24
C TYR A 325 -3.41 25.92 -0.16
N GLN A 326 -4.16 25.71 -1.24
CA GLN A 326 -5.12 24.59 -1.36
C GLN A 326 -4.93 23.86 -2.67
N VAL A 327 -4.96 22.51 -2.60
CA VAL A 327 -5.01 21.61 -3.75
C VAL A 327 -6.24 20.72 -3.62
N GLY A 328 -7.03 20.68 -4.71
CA GLY A 328 -8.29 19.96 -4.75
C GLY A 328 -9.43 20.67 -4.03
N GLU A 329 -10.58 20.04 -4.05
CA GLU A 329 -11.83 20.52 -3.46
C GLU A 329 -12.23 19.66 -2.27
N PHE A 330 -12.68 20.33 -1.23
CA PHE A 330 -13.22 19.63 -0.05
C PHE A 330 -14.71 19.37 -0.18
N SER A 331 -15.14 18.24 0.36
CA SER A 331 -16.56 17.84 0.33
C SER A 331 -17.51 18.81 1.05
N THR A 332 -16.98 19.61 1.98
CA THR A 332 -17.75 20.65 2.69
C THR A 332 -17.88 21.94 1.92
N ASP A 333 -16.97 22.20 0.97
CA ASP A 333 -16.90 23.47 0.24
C ASP A 333 -17.80 23.41 -1.01
N VAL A 334 -17.92 22.23 -1.63
CA VAL A 334 -18.83 21.95 -2.75
C VAL A 334 -20.14 21.39 -2.18
N LYS A 335 -21.13 22.27 -1.97
CA LYS A 335 -22.40 21.91 -1.31
C LYS A 335 -23.30 21.02 -2.17
N ASP A 336 -23.19 21.11 -3.47
CA ASP A 336 -23.97 20.29 -4.40
C ASP A 336 -23.37 18.88 -4.46
N ASN A 337 -24.07 17.94 -3.84
CA ASN A 337 -23.64 16.53 -3.78
C ASN A 337 -23.75 15.79 -5.13
N SER A 338 -24.46 16.35 -6.11
CA SER A 338 -24.52 15.77 -7.46
C SER A 338 -23.25 16.03 -8.27
N GLN A 339 -22.51 17.08 -7.94
CA GLN A 339 -21.26 17.40 -8.60
C GLN A 339 -20.10 16.56 -8.07
N ALA A 340 -19.29 16.04 -8.98
CA ALA A 340 -18.03 15.40 -8.65
C ALA A 340 -17.01 16.42 -8.12
N LEU A 341 -16.29 16.03 -7.07
CA LEU A 341 -15.17 16.82 -6.56
C LEU A 341 -13.94 16.66 -7.45
N ILE A 342 -13.22 17.73 -7.64
CA ILE A 342 -11.93 17.74 -8.31
C ILE A 342 -10.84 17.61 -7.27
N VAL A 343 -10.06 16.51 -7.30
CA VAL A 343 -9.06 16.17 -6.29
C VAL A 343 -7.75 15.75 -6.93
N LYS A 344 -6.66 15.74 -6.16
CA LYS A 344 -5.33 15.28 -6.59
C LYS A 344 -5.25 13.76 -6.51
N ALA A 345 -4.82 13.12 -7.59
CA ALA A 345 -4.48 11.69 -7.59
C ALA A 345 -3.07 11.49 -6.98
N LEU A 346 -2.98 10.62 -5.98
CA LEU A 346 -1.69 10.16 -5.43
C LEU A 346 -1.31 8.78 -5.99
N LYS A 347 -2.30 7.97 -6.33
CA LYS A 347 -2.14 6.67 -6.96
C LYS A 347 -3.32 6.41 -7.90
N ASN A 348 -3.02 6.07 -9.13
CA ASN A 348 -3.99 5.66 -10.13
C ASN A 348 -4.23 4.14 -10.08
N THR A 349 -5.21 3.66 -10.83
CA THR A 349 -5.47 2.22 -10.99
C THR A 349 -4.24 1.51 -11.54
N SER A 350 -3.59 2.07 -12.56
CA SER A 350 -2.27 1.64 -13.02
C SER A 350 -1.20 2.34 -12.17
N ASN A 351 -0.25 1.59 -11.64
CA ASN A 351 0.84 2.13 -10.82
C ASN A 351 2.17 1.58 -11.34
N VAL A 352 2.71 2.26 -12.33
CA VAL A 352 3.97 1.88 -13.01
C VAL A 352 4.95 3.04 -12.99
N PRO A 353 6.28 2.78 -13.06
CA PRO A 353 7.30 3.84 -12.97
C PRO A 353 7.17 4.96 -14.02
N ALA A 354 6.50 4.71 -15.14
CA ALA A 354 6.27 5.72 -16.18
C ALA A 354 5.18 6.73 -15.83
N MET A 355 4.40 6.48 -14.77
CA MET A 355 3.33 7.38 -14.36
C MET A 355 3.88 8.56 -13.55
N GLY A 356 3.33 9.74 -13.80
CA GLY A 356 3.78 10.97 -13.15
C GLY A 356 3.62 11.01 -11.63
N ASN A 357 2.71 10.21 -11.09
CA ASN A 357 2.51 10.11 -9.63
C ASN A 357 3.21 8.90 -8.98
N TRP A 358 3.99 8.12 -9.74
CA TRP A 358 4.75 6.98 -9.21
C TRP A 358 5.67 7.38 -8.06
N ASP A 359 6.34 8.51 -8.19
CA ASP A 359 7.30 9.00 -7.20
C ASP A 359 6.65 9.63 -5.96
N LEU A 360 5.33 9.79 -5.96
CA LEU A 360 4.60 10.17 -4.75
C LEU A 360 4.50 9.03 -3.74
N MET A 361 4.62 7.78 -4.19
CA MET A 361 4.73 6.63 -3.29
C MET A 361 6.11 6.62 -2.62
N MET A 362 6.10 6.62 -1.28
CA MET A 362 7.34 6.60 -0.50
C MET A 362 7.99 5.21 -0.56
N LYS A 363 9.26 5.18 -0.97
CA LYS A 363 10.08 3.97 -1.10
C LYS A 363 11.16 3.87 -0.01
N ASN A 364 11.04 4.69 1.03
CA ASN A 364 11.99 4.82 2.13
C ASN A 364 11.42 4.41 3.49
N VAL A 365 10.31 3.67 3.50
CA VAL A 365 9.65 3.21 4.71
C VAL A 365 9.68 1.69 4.78
N TYR A 366 10.15 1.16 5.91
CA TYR A 366 10.34 -0.28 6.11
C TYR A 366 9.66 -0.75 7.38
N SER A 367 8.93 -1.87 7.31
CA SER A 367 8.29 -2.48 8.47
C SER A 367 9.21 -3.49 9.15
N LEU A 368 9.38 -3.36 10.45
CA LEU A 368 10.17 -4.30 11.27
C LEU A 368 9.39 -5.58 11.64
N GLY A 369 8.11 -5.67 11.28
CA GLY A 369 7.24 -6.75 11.73
C GLY A 369 7.03 -6.80 13.25
N ALA A 370 7.38 -5.74 13.96
CA ALA A 370 7.29 -5.61 15.41
C ALA A 370 6.52 -4.33 15.80
N THR A 371 5.93 -4.30 16.98
CA THR A 371 5.23 -3.13 17.52
C THR A 371 5.80 -2.76 18.88
N ARG A 372 5.61 -1.50 19.28
CA ARG A 372 6.10 -0.97 20.57
C ARG A 372 7.61 -1.14 20.75
N VAL A 373 8.34 -0.75 19.72
CA VAL A 373 9.80 -0.82 19.69
C VAL A 373 10.40 0.12 20.74
N GLN A 374 11.32 -0.40 21.56
CA GLN A 374 11.95 0.35 22.65
C GLN A 374 13.35 0.84 22.26
N LYS A 375 13.62 2.12 22.49
CA LYS A 375 14.89 2.77 22.15
C LYS A 375 16.11 2.07 22.79
N ASP A 376 16.04 1.70 24.05
CA ASP A 376 17.19 1.24 24.84
C ASP A 376 17.82 -0.07 24.34
N ARG A 377 17.09 -0.84 23.55
CA ARG A 377 17.53 -2.16 23.02
C ARG A 377 17.43 -2.26 21.52
N PHE A 378 17.13 -1.14 20.85
CA PHE A 378 17.01 -1.13 19.41
C PHE A 378 18.38 -0.89 18.77
N ARG A 379 18.72 -1.74 17.83
CA ARG A 379 19.90 -1.60 16.97
C ARG A 379 19.53 -1.83 15.52
N LEU A 380 19.94 -0.92 14.67
CA LEU A 380 19.84 -1.03 13.22
C LEU A 380 21.25 -0.90 12.63
N ASP A 381 21.60 -1.82 11.76
CA ASP A 381 22.79 -1.75 10.92
C ASP A 381 22.35 -1.79 9.44
N VAL A 382 22.94 -0.95 8.61
CA VAL A 382 22.80 -1.04 7.15
C VAL A 382 24.00 -1.76 6.61
N LYS A 383 23.79 -2.76 5.76
CA LYS A 383 24.84 -3.61 5.25
C LYS A 383 24.71 -3.82 3.74
N ILE A 384 25.80 -4.09 3.09
CA ILE A 384 25.85 -4.53 1.71
C ILE A 384 26.54 -5.88 1.62
N LEU A 385 26.04 -6.76 0.76
CA LEU A 385 26.72 -7.99 0.44
C LEU A 385 27.85 -7.70 -0.54
N SER A 386 29.08 -7.99 -0.15
CA SER A 386 30.26 -7.80 -1.01
C SER A 386 30.30 -8.89 -2.09
N ASP A 387 30.29 -8.50 -3.35
CA ASP A 387 30.39 -9.40 -4.50
C ASP A 387 31.71 -10.18 -4.52
N THR A 388 32.80 -9.56 -4.06
CA THR A 388 34.13 -10.16 -4.09
C THR A 388 34.36 -11.15 -2.96
N THR A 389 33.81 -10.92 -1.79
CA THR A 389 34.06 -11.75 -0.60
C THR A 389 32.88 -12.59 -0.16
N GLY A 390 31.66 -12.28 -0.62
CA GLY A 390 30.42 -12.92 -0.19
C GLY A 390 30.07 -12.65 1.28
N VAL A 391 30.65 -11.60 1.88
CA VAL A 391 30.43 -11.21 3.28
C VAL A 391 29.66 -9.91 3.35
N TYR A 392 28.78 -9.76 4.34
CA TYR A 392 28.11 -8.51 4.60
C TYR A 392 29.05 -7.48 5.21
N LEU A 393 29.17 -6.34 4.54
CA LEU A 393 29.95 -5.18 4.97
C LEU A 393 29.00 -4.07 5.44
N ASN A 394 29.38 -3.34 6.46
CA ASN A 394 28.68 -2.17 6.95
C ASN A 394 29.23 -0.85 6.38
N TYR A 395 30.05 -0.93 5.34
CA TYR A 395 30.64 0.21 4.60
C TYR A 395 30.75 -0.15 3.12
N LEU A 396 30.88 0.86 2.25
CA LEU A 396 31.20 0.64 0.84
C LEU A 396 32.73 0.47 0.70
N PRO A 397 33.22 -0.55 -0.04
CA PRO A 397 34.64 -0.83 -0.19
C PRO A 397 35.35 0.13 -1.20
N GLU A 398 34.80 1.32 -1.36
CA GLU A 398 35.36 2.39 -2.20
C GLU A 398 36.32 3.28 -1.41
N GLU A 399 37.40 3.74 -2.05
CA GLU A 399 38.51 4.37 -1.35
C GLU A 399 38.11 5.59 -0.52
N ASN A 400 37.20 6.40 -1.03
CA ASN A 400 36.65 7.59 -0.34
C ASN A 400 35.60 7.28 0.72
N LEU A 401 35.03 6.07 0.73
CA LEU A 401 33.88 5.69 1.59
C LEU A 401 34.17 4.54 2.57
N LYS A 402 35.27 3.82 2.39
CA LYS A 402 35.64 2.64 3.20
C LYS A 402 35.71 2.85 4.71
N ASN A 403 35.86 4.09 5.14
CA ASN A 403 35.89 4.44 6.57
C ASN A 403 34.59 5.00 7.10
N THR A 404 33.53 5.06 6.26
CA THR A 404 32.24 5.61 6.64
C THR A 404 31.21 4.47 6.74
N PRO A 405 30.67 4.17 7.93
CA PRO A 405 29.61 3.18 8.07
C PRO A 405 28.38 3.56 7.24
N LEU A 406 27.74 2.57 6.60
CA LEU A 406 26.55 2.78 5.78
C LEU A 406 25.42 3.48 6.55
N ILE A 407 25.23 3.16 7.81
CA ILE A 407 24.22 3.83 8.65
C ILE A 407 24.46 5.35 8.73
N ARG A 408 25.73 5.78 8.76
CA ARG A 408 26.11 7.20 8.73
C ARG A 408 25.95 7.79 7.34
N LEU A 409 26.37 7.05 6.31
CA LEU A 409 26.22 7.47 4.92
C LEU A 409 24.77 7.73 4.57
N MET A 410 23.84 6.92 5.12
CA MET A 410 22.39 7.05 4.95
C MET A 410 21.72 8.08 5.90
N ASN A 411 22.51 8.92 6.59
CA ASN A 411 22.03 9.93 7.54
C ASN A 411 21.21 9.36 8.72
N LEU A 412 21.40 8.10 9.09
CA LEU A 412 20.75 7.44 10.22
C LEU A 412 21.60 7.41 11.50
N ASP A 413 22.83 7.95 11.46
CA ASP A 413 23.77 8.14 12.58
C ASP A 413 24.34 9.56 12.51
N ARG A 414 23.64 10.53 13.02
CA ARG A 414 24.01 11.95 13.07
C ARG A 414 23.99 12.52 14.48
N LEU A 415 23.25 11.87 15.38
CA LEU A 415 22.98 12.34 16.73
C LEU A 415 23.67 11.48 17.78
N ASP A 416 23.90 12.09 18.92
CA ASP A 416 24.27 11.36 20.14
C ASP A 416 23.02 10.97 20.95
N ASN A 417 23.21 10.28 22.06
CA ASN A 417 22.13 9.85 22.95
C ASN A 417 21.30 11.02 23.53
N ASN A 418 21.83 12.25 23.47
CA ASN A 418 21.15 13.46 23.92
C ASN A 418 20.50 14.24 22.76
N ASN A 419 20.41 13.65 21.59
CA ASN A 419 19.90 14.25 20.35
C ASN A 419 20.68 15.50 19.90
N LYS A 420 21.98 15.57 20.21
CA LYS A 420 22.89 16.59 19.67
C LYS A 420 23.63 16.04 18.46
N THR A 421 23.95 16.91 17.51
CA THR A 421 24.72 16.55 16.31
C THR A 421 26.11 16.06 16.69
N ASN A 422 26.25 14.76 16.86
CA ASN A 422 27.51 14.08 17.17
C ASN A 422 27.33 12.58 16.90
N PRO A 423 27.72 12.07 15.71
CA PRO A 423 27.55 10.68 15.33
C PRO A 423 28.21 9.71 16.32
N ASN A 424 27.49 8.69 16.74
CA ASN A 424 27.94 7.75 17.77
C ASN A 424 27.96 6.28 17.33
N GLY A 425 27.65 5.99 16.06
CA GLY A 425 27.62 4.64 15.47
C GLY A 425 26.32 3.89 15.71
N TYR A 426 25.30 4.53 16.26
CA TYR A 426 23.99 3.95 16.52
C TYR A 426 22.90 4.66 15.71
N PHE A 427 21.82 3.95 15.46
CA PHE A 427 20.65 4.49 14.79
C PHE A 427 20.03 5.68 15.57
N ASP A 428 19.78 6.76 14.88
CA ASP A 428 19.10 7.95 15.41
C ASP A 428 17.62 7.64 15.66
N PHE A 429 17.31 7.18 16.85
CA PHE A 429 15.95 6.85 17.25
C PHE A 429 15.16 8.12 17.57
N VAL A 430 14.58 8.74 16.55
CA VAL A 430 13.74 9.94 16.68
C VAL A 430 12.30 9.56 16.33
N ASP A 431 11.50 9.29 17.38
CA ASP A 431 10.13 8.82 17.23
C ASP A 431 9.27 9.84 16.46
N GLY A 432 8.47 9.35 15.51
CA GLY A 432 7.67 10.16 14.59
C GLY A 432 8.42 10.68 13.35
N TYR A 433 9.76 10.49 13.26
CA TYR A 433 10.55 10.92 12.10
C TYR A 433 11.41 9.81 11.51
N THR A 434 12.36 9.26 12.24
CA THR A 434 13.18 8.14 11.74
C THR A 434 12.58 6.78 12.08
N ILE A 435 11.70 6.74 13.04
CA ILE A 435 10.96 5.55 13.45
C ILE A 435 9.58 5.96 13.95
N ASP A 436 8.57 5.15 13.64
CA ASP A 436 7.32 5.07 14.38
C ASP A 436 7.42 3.86 15.31
N SER A 437 7.76 4.12 16.56
CA SER A 437 8.00 3.09 17.56
C SER A 437 6.74 2.28 17.88
N SER A 438 5.56 2.87 17.73
CA SER A 438 4.27 2.24 18.02
C SER A 438 3.93 1.15 17.02
N THR A 439 4.25 1.35 15.76
CA THR A 439 3.94 0.47 14.65
C THR A 439 5.17 -0.29 14.11
N GLY A 440 6.37 0.05 14.60
CA GLY A 440 7.62 -0.58 14.19
C GLY A 440 8.00 -0.28 12.74
N ARG A 441 7.94 0.98 12.31
CA ARG A 441 8.31 1.42 10.98
C ARG A 441 9.50 2.34 11.01
N ILE A 442 10.46 2.07 10.16
CA ILE A 442 11.64 2.92 9.97
C ILE A 442 11.41 3.81 8.75
N PHE A 443 11.72 5.07 8.90
CA PHE A 443 11.70 6.08 7.85
C PHE A 443 13.13 6.57 7.61
N PHE A 444 13.65 6.35 6.42
CA PHE A 444 14.94 6.92 6.05
C PHE A 444 14.82 8.42 5.84
N PRO A 445 15.81 9.21 6.26
CA PRO A 445 15.80 10.67 6.09
C PRO A 445 15.94 11.16 4.64
N SER A 446 16.15 10.26 3.70
CA SER A 446 16.09 10.54 2.27
C SER A 446 14.89 9.86 1.63
N ALA A 447 14.28 10.48 0.62
CA ALA A 447 13.15 9.94 -0.13
C ALA A 447 13.55 8.71 -0.95
N GLU A 448 14.79 8.68 -1.46
CA GLU A 448 15.36 7.55 -2.23
C GLU A 448 16.72 7.13 -1.67
N PRO A 449 16.77 6.50 -0.50
CA PRO A 449 18.02 6.24 0.21
C PRO A 449 18.98 5.33 -0.56
N PHE A 450 18.47 4.36 -1.32
CA PHE A 450 19.23 3.39 -2.10
C PHE A 450 19.25 3.71 -3.60
N GLY A 451 18.71 4.85 -4.01
CA GLY A 451 18.69 5.38 -5.36
C GLY A 451 19.60 6.59 -5.52
N GLU A 452 19.02 7.71 -5.94
CA GLU A 452 19.73 8.95 -6.25
C GLU A 452 20.57 9.47 -5.07
N PHE A 453 20.05 9.39 -3.84
CA PHE A 453 20.79 9.80 -2.65
C PHE A 453 22.13 9.06 -2.49
N LEU A 454 22.12 7.72 -2.67
CA LEU A 454 23.34 6.93 -2.60
C LEU A 454 24.29 7.26 -3.75
N ARG A 455 23.76 7.47 -4.95
CA ARG A 455 24.51 7.89 -6.14
C ARG A 455 25.27 9.19 -5.90
N GLU A 456 24.61 10.21 -5.36
CA GLU A 456 25.22 11.48 -4.98
C GLU A 456 26.34 11.31 -3.95
N LYS A 457 26.16 10.44 -2.95
CA LYS A 457 27.17 10.18 -1.92
C LYS A 457 28.40 9.49 -2.45
N ILE A 458 28.24 8.61 -3.41
CA ILE A 458 29.37 7.94 -4.10
C ILE A 458 30.10 8.93 -5.00
N GLY A 459 29.39 9.83 -5.68
CA GLY A 459 29.96 10.93 -6.47
C GLY A 459 30.71 10.49 -7.74
N ASN A 460 30.57 9.22 -8.14
CA ASN A 460 31.11 8.65 -9.36
C ASN A 460 30.12 7.67 -9.97
N ASP A 461 29.55 8.02 -11.11
CA ASP A 461 28.45 7.25 -11.73
C ASP A 461 28.85 5.81 -12.06
N ALA A 462 30.03 5.59 -12.59
CA ALA A 462 30.51 4.23 -12.93
C ALA A 462 30.69 3.33 -11.70
N VAL A 463 30.97 3.93 -10.54
CA VAL A 463 31.03 3.23 -9.26
C VAL A 463 29.62 3.07 -8.67
N ALA A 464 28.80 4.11 -8.76
CA ALA A 464 27.43 4.11 -8.24
C ALA A 464 26.57 3.02 -8.91
N ASP A 465 26.74 2.79 -10.21
CA ASP A 465 26.01 1.73 -10.96
C ASP A 465 26.21 0.31 -10.41
N ARG A 466 27.16 0.11 -9.49
CA ARG A 466 27.34 -1.17 -8.78
C ARG A 466 26.46 -1.31 -7.53
N TYR A 467 25.96 -0.19 -7.01
CA TYR A 467 25.34 -0.13 -5.68
C TYR A 467 23.90 0.41 -5.70
N VAL A 468 23.47 0.98 -6.84
CA VAL A 468 22.16 1.67 -6.99
C VAL A 468 21.28 0.94 -7.99
#